data_a0a5d278ff8645a697e951a97b49491d
#
_entry.id   a0a5d278ff8645a697e951a97b49491d
#
_cell.length_a   1.000
_cell.length_b   1.000
_cell.length_c   1.000
_cell.angle_alpha   90.00
_cell.angle_beta   90.00
_cell.angle_gamma   90.00
#
_symmetry.space_group_name_H-M   'P 1'
#
loop_
_entity.id
_entity.type
_entity.pdbx_description
1 polymer ?
#
loop_
_entity_poly.entity_id
_entity_poly.type
_entity_poly.pdbx_seq_one_letter_code
_entity_poly.pdbx_strand_id
1 'polypeptide(L)'
;MGLHRSPHRGFSAEFAELRSYQIGDDIRHVDWRMFARADRYYVKQFEEETNLRAHILLDISSSMSWSSDPTSLPTKIWYAQHLAACVSLLLLRQGDSVGLTSFHEFVVNRIDPKGGQHYWQKFLQHLVTSRPQGKTSIDSALNDVASRLNRKGLVILISDLLVDPEGARKILRSLRHQGHEIMVFHLVDPGERELPATGDALLFDPETREELNVNVADVRVAYREAVGQTLEEWYKGLEPFGIDYVTIGTETSLSQSLRHYLHKRSRLG
;
A
#
# COMPACT_ATOMS: atom_id res chain seq x y z
N MET A 1 -6.70 22.43 -1.17
CA MET A 1 -5.65 22.47 -2.20
C MET A 1 -5.05 21.08 -2.26
N GLY A 2 -5.36 20.31 -3.29
CA GLY A 2 -4.78 18.97 -3.53
C GLY A 2 -3.33 19.14 -3.99
N LEU A 3 -2.41 18.41 -3.36
CA LEU A 3 -0.95 18.52 -3.56
C LEU A 3 -0.39 17.49 -4.56
N HIS A 4 -1.21 16.90 -5.41
CA HIS A 4 -0.73 15.88 -6.35
C HIS A 4 -1.06 16.23 -7.79
N ARG A 5 -0.02 16.48 -8.58
CA ARG A 5 -0.08 16.45 -10.03
C ARG A 5 -0.10 14.98 -10.46
N SER A 6 -1.18 14.54 -11.10
CA SER A 6 -1.24 13.22 -11.72
C SER A 6 -0.84 13.33 -13.20
N PRO A 7 -0.05 12.41 -13.74
CA PRO A 7 0.26 12.38 -15.16
C PRO A 7 -0.91 11.90 -16.03
N HIS A 8 -2.09 11.64 -15.46
CA HIS A 8 -3.24 11.07 -16.15
C HIS A 8 -4.38 12.07 -16.32
N ARG A 9 -4.89 12.21 -17.55
CA ARG A 9 -5.96 13.10 -17.99
C ARG A 9 -7.34 12.60 -17.53
N GLY A 10 -8.10 13.35 -16.70
CA GLY A 10 -9.46 13.08 -16.20
C GLY A 10 -10.43 14.25 -16.44
N PHE A 11 -11.71 14.11 -16.08
CA PHE A 11 -12.81 14.98 -16.52
C PHE A 11 -13.22 16.12 -15.59
N SER A 12 -12.44 16.45 -14.57
CA SER A 12 -12.67 17.65 -13.74
C SER A 12 -11.45 18.53 -13.82
N ALA A 13 -11.58 19.66 -14.48
CA ALA A 13 -10.46 20.56 -14.76
C ALA A 13 -10.62 21.84 -13.95
N GLU A 14 -9.76 22.07 -12.95
CA GLU A 14 -9.58 23.43 -12.40
C GLU A 14 -8.64 24.24 -13.29
N PHE A 15 -8.97 25.52 -13.46
CA PHE A 15 -8.13 26.45 -14.20
C PHE A 15 -6.79 26.62 -13.45
N ALA A 16 -5.69 26.26 -14.09
CA ALA A 16 -4.35 26.37 -13.51
C ALA A 16 -3.68 27.69 -13.89
N GLU A 17 -3.45 27.89 -15.19
CA GLU A 17 -2.76 29.09 -15.68
C GLU A 17 -3.09 29.40 -17.14
N LEU A 18 -2.69 30.58 -17.59
CA LEU A 18 -2.71 30.99 -18.98
C LEU A 18 -1.31 30.87 -19.58
N ARG A 19 -1.16 30.06 -20.61
CA ARG A 19 0.06 29.95 -21.40
C ARG A 19 -0.13 30.59 -22.78
N SER A 20 0.92 31.19 -23.31
CA SER A 20 0.88 31.66 -24.70
C SER A 20 0.61 30.49 -25.65
N TYR A 21 -0.28 30.72 -26.62
CA TYR A 21 -0.62 29.75 -27.66
C TYR A 21 0.62 29.35 -28.46
N GLN A 22 0.76 28.08 -28.74
CA GLN A 22 1.74 27.52 -29.65
C GLN A 22 1.03 26.83 -30.83
N ILE A 23 1.64 26.84 -32.00
CA ILE A 23 1.10 26.17 -33.18
C ILE A 23 0.90 24.67 -32.89
N GLY A 24 -0.34 24.21 -33.02
CA GLY A 24 -0.73 22.84 -32.66
C GLY A 24 -1.60 22.73 -31.39
N ASP A 25 -1.75 23.80 -30.64
CA ASP A 25 -2.67 23.82 -29.49
C ASP A 25 -4.14 23.80 -29.96
N ASP A 26 -5.00 23.12 -29.18
CA ASP A 26 -6.43 23.06 -29.48
C ASP A 26 -7.09 24.42 -29.25
N ILE A 27 -7.64 24.99 -30.30
CA ILE A 27 -8.29 26.29 -30.30
C ILE A 27 -9.49 26.41 -29.36
N ARG A 28 -10.08 25.26 -28.95
CA ARG A 28 -11.17 25.22 -27.96
C ARG A 28 -10.75 25.70 -26.57
N HIS A 29 -9.46 25.61 -26.27
CA HIS A 29 -8.89 26.05 -25.00
C HIS A 29 -8.35 27.48 -25.04
N VAL A 30 -8.46 28.20 -26.17
CA VAL A 30 -8.05 29.60 -26.27
C VAL A 30 -8.97 30.48 -25.43
N ASP A 31 -8.38 31.36 -24.62
CA ASP A 31 -9.14 32.36 -23.87
C ASP A 31 -9.45 33.59 -24.76
N TRP A 32 -10.62 33.54 -25.38
CA TRP A 32 -11.11 34.61 -26.27
C TRP A 32 -11.32 35.97 -25.55
N ARG A 33 -11.52 35.94 -24.20
CA ARG A 33 -11.64 37.20 -23.40
C ARG A 33 -10.28 37.85 -23.22
N MET A 34 -9.23 37.07 -23.03
CA MET A 34 -7.86 37.58 -22.97
C MET A 34 -7.41 38.09 -24.36
N PHE A 35 -7.73 37.35 -25.42
CA PHE A 35 -7.46 37.80 -26.78
C PHE A 35 -8.09 39.20 -27.05
N ALA A 36 -9.36 39.38 -26.71
CA ALA A 36 -10.06 40.67 -26.91
C ALA A 36 -9.45 41.85 -26.11
N ARG A 37 -8.68 41.59 -25.03
CA ARG A 37 -8.05 42.64 -24.20
C ARG A 37 -6.59 42.89 -24.53
N ALA A 38 -5.85 41.85 -24.87
CA ALA A 38 -4.40 41.88 -25.00
C ALA A 38 -3.88 41.67 -26.42
N ASP A 39 -4.77 41.37 -27.37
CA ASP A 39 -4.45 41.01 -28.77
C ASP A 39 -3.37 39.92 -28.91
N ARG A 40 -3.38 39.00 -27.94
CA ARG A 40 -2.49 37.84 -27.87
C ARG A 40 -3.27 36.59 -27.54
N TYR A 41 -2.94 35.49 -28.20
CA TYR A 41 -3.56 34.21 -27.95
C TYR A 41 -2.98 33.53 -26.71
N TYR A 42 -3.84 33.25 -25.74
CA TYR A 42 -3.53 32.47 -24.57
C TYR A 42 -4.41 31.22 -24.52
N VAL A 43 -3.81 30.10 -24.14
CA VAL A 43 -4.50 28.82 -23.93
C VAL A 43 -4.66 28.60 -22.42
N LYS A 44 -5.89 28.27 -22.03
CA LYS A 44 -6.18 27.84 -20.66
C LYS A 44 -5.56 26.48 -20.43
N GLN A 45 -4.62 26.42 -19.53
CA GLN A 45 -4.17 25.15 -18.98
C GLN A 45 -5.06 24.82 -17.79
N PHE A 46 -5.53 23.58 -17.77
CA PHE A 46 -6.34 23.06 -16.70
C PHE A 46 -5.50 22.00 -15.97
N GLU A 47 -5.40 22.12 -14.66
CA GLU A 47 -4.92 21.02 -13.83
C GLU A 47 -6.08 20.08 -13.60
N GLU A 48 -5.89 18.80 -13.96
CA GLU A 48 -6.85 17.78 -13.64
C GLU A 48 -6.63 17.34 -12.19
N GLU A 49 -7.58 17.66 -11.31
CA GLU A 49 -7.71 16.95 -10.05
C GLU A 49 -8.19 15.52 -10.35
N THR A 50 -7.26 14.62 -10.56
CA THR A 50 -7.61 13.19 -10.59
C THR A 50 -7.75 12.70 -9.16
N ASN A 51 -8.98 12.49 -8.70
CA ASN A 51 -9.24 11.78 -7.46
C ASN A 51 -8.68 10.37 -7.59
N LEU A 52 -7.53 10.12 -6.98
CA LEU A 52 -6.89 8.82 -6.97
C LEU A 52 -7.82 7.79 -6.32
N ARG A 53 -7.90 6.60 -6.91
CA ARG A 53 -8.62 5.47 -6.32
C ARG A 53 -7.61 4.53 -5.66
N ALA A 54 -7.57 4.53 -4.35
CA ALA A 54 -6.69 3.66 -3.59
C ALA A 54 -7.43 2.42 -3.10
N HIS A 55 -6.80 1.27 -3.19
CA HIS A 55 -7.24 0.00 -2.63
C HIS A 55 -6.22 -0.49 -1.60
N ILE A 56 -6.62 -0.56 -0.34
CA ILE A 56 -5.81 -1.16 0.72
C ILE A 56 -6.17 -2.65 0.81
N LEU A 57 -5.16 -3.50 0.66
CA LEU A 57 -5.21 -4.94 0.89
C LEU A 57 -4.61 -5.22 2.25
N LEU A 58 -5.42 -5.66 3.18
CA LEU A 58 -5.03 -5.95 4.55
C LEU A 58 -5.01 -7.44 4.78
N ASP A 59 -3.83 -7.97 5.00
CA ASP A 59 -3.62 -9.34 5.43
C ASP A 59 -4.15 -9.53 6.86
N ILE A 60 -5.02 -10.54 7.03
CA ILE A 60 -5.60 -10.95 8.31
C ILE A 60 -5.36 -12.44 8.56
N SER A 61 -4.27 -13.00 8.04
CA SER A 61 -3.85 -14.38 8.34
C SER A 61 -3.48 -14.56 9.81
N SER A 62 -3.42 -15.80 10.26
CA SER A 62 -3.11 -16.12 11.66
C SER A 62 -1.74 -15.62 12.10
N SER A 63 -0.75 -15.59 11.20
CA SER A 63 0.60 -15.07 11.45
C SER A 63 0.60 -13.59 11.87
N MET A 64 -0.36 -12.82 11.38
CA MET A 64 -0.52 -11.39 11.74
C MET A 64 -0.91 -11.16 13.20
N SER A 65 -1.37 -12.19 13.93
CA SER A 65 -1.69 -12.07 15.36
C SER A 65 -0.46 -12.08 16.26
N TRP A 66 0.71 -12.38 15.71
CA TRP A 66 1.91 -12.61 16.49
C TRP A 66 2.63 -11.32 16.90
N SER A 67 3.31 -11.40 18.06
CA SER A 67 4.25 -10.40 18.59
C SER A 67 5.30 -11.14 19.42
N SER A 68 6.57 -10.82 19.23
CA SER A 68 7.68 -11.41 20.00
C SER A 68 7.72 -10.95 21.45
N ASP A 69 7.18 -9.78 21.75
CA ASP A 69 7.03 -9.25 23.11
C ASP A 69 5.67 -8.54 23.26
N PRO A 70 4.61 -9.30 23.63
CA PRO A 70 3.27 -8.74 23.80
C PRO A 70 3.14 -7.65 24.85
N THR A 71 4.16 -7.45 25.70
CA THR A 71 4.15 -6.42 26.74
C THR A 71 4.64 -5.07 26.24
N SER A 72 5.53 -5.06 25.26
CA SER A 72 6.14 -3.82 24.73
C SER A 72 5.90 -3.58 23.25
N LEU A 73 5.54 -4.60 22.50
CA LEU A 73 5.32 -4.52 21.06
C LEU A 73 3.86 -4.82 20.68
N PRO A 74 3.30 -4.08 19.71
CA PRO A 74 1.99 -4.42 19.17
C PRO A 74 2.07 -5.69 18.31
N THR A 75 0.95 -6.40 18.16
CA THR A 75 0.83 -7.44 17.14
C THR A 75 0.92 -6.84 15.73
N LYS A 76 1.35 -7.64 14.75
CA LYS A 76 1.41 -7.20 13.34
C LYS A 76 0.05 -6.70 12.84
N ILE A 77 -1.06 -7.38 13.21
CA ILE A 77 -2.41 -6.93 12.80
C ILE A 77 -2.79 -5.58 13.42
N TRP A 78 -2.47 -5.35 14.69
CA TRP A 78 -2.71 -4.06 15.33
C TRP A 78 -1.98 -2.94 14.58
N TYR A 79 -0.71 -3.18 14.27
CA TYR A 79 0.11 -2.23 13.53
C TYR A 79 -0.44 -1.99 12.12
N ALA A 80 -0.79 -3.06 11.39
CA ALA A 80 -1.37 -3.00 10.05
C ALA A 80 -2.66 -2.19 10.00
N GLN A 81 -3.57 -2.43 10.95
CA GLN A 81 -4.84 -1.70 11.06
C GLN A 81 -4.62 -0.20 11.29
N HIS A 82 -3.71 0.17 12.18
CA HIS A 82 -3.39 1.57 12.46
C HIS A 82 -2.71 2.25 11.27
N LEU A 83 -1.78 1.56 10.61
CA LEU A 83 -1.15 2.05 9.39
C LEU A 83 -2.19 2.27 8.27
N ALA A 84 -3.07 1.29 8.05
CA ALA A 84 -4.16 1.41 7.09
C ALA A 84 -5.12 2.57 7.40
N ALA A 85 -5.48 2.76 8.68
CA ALA A 85 -6.30 3.88 9.12
C ALA A 85 -5.63 5.23 8.85
N CYS A 86 -4.36 5.37 9.20
CA CYS A 86 -3.61 6.61 8.98
C CYS A 86 -3.45 6.94 7.49
N VAL A 87 -3.07 5.96 6.67
CA VAL A 87 -2.92 6.14 5.22
C VAL A 87 -4.27 6.48 4.57
N SER A 88 -5.35 5.78 4.96
CA SER A 88 -6.68 6.09 4.43
C SER A 88 -7.15 7.49 4.80
N LEU A 89 -6.88 7.95 6.02
CA LEU A 89 -7.22 9.32 6.45
C LEU A 89 -6.45 10.37 5.63
N LEU A 90 -5.17 10.14 5.36
CA LEU A 90 -4.36 11.05 4.55
C LEU A 90 -4.91 11.15 3.12
N LEU A 91 -5.21 10.01 2.48
CA LEU A 91 -5.78 9.96 1.15
C LEU A 91 -7.16 10.66 1.08
N LEU A 92 -8.05 10.36 2.03
CA LEU A 92 -9.37 11.00 2.09
C LEU A 92 -9.30 12.52 2.30
N ARG A 93 -8.32 13.00 3.08
CA ARG A 93 -8.08 14.46 3.26
C ARG A 93 -7.56 15.14 2.01
N GLN A 94 -6.93 14.37 1.11
CA GLN A 94 -6.47 14.84 -0.20
C GLN A 94 -7.57 14.83 -1.27
N GLY A 95 -8.78 14.39 -0.91
CA GLY A 95 -9.90 14.26 -1.85
C GLY A 95 -9.95 12.90 -2.55
N ASP A 96 -8.99 12.00 -2.27
CA ASP A 96 -8.92 10.67 -2.89
C ASP A 96 -10.02 9.73 -2.38
N SER A 97 -10.27 8.67 -3.14
CA SER A 97 -11.18 7.59 -2.76
C SER A 97 -10.40 6.39 -2.25
N VAL A 98 -10.83 5.78 -1.14
CA VAL A 98 -10.13 4.65 -0.53
C VAL A 98 -11.08 3.47 -0.35
N GLY A 99 -10.63 2.27 -0.75
CA GLY A 99 -11.28 0.99 -0.50
C GLY A 99 -10.44 0.11 0.42
N LEU A 100 -11.06 -0.91 0.99
CA LEU A 100 -10.40 -1.91 1.84
C LEU A 100 -10.81 -3.31 1.38
N THR A 101 -9.84 -4.20 1.29
CA THR A 101 -10.06 -5.65 1.16
C THR A 101 -9.26 -6.36 2.23
N SER A 102 -9.94 -7.00 3.18
CA SER A 102 -9.30 -7.85 4.18
C SER A 102 -9.32 -9.30 3.69
N PHE A 103 -8.19 -9.97 3.76
CA PHE A 103 -8.01 -11.30 3.20
C PHE A 103 -7.12 -12.19 4.09
N HIS A 104 -7.31 -13.49 3.94
CA HIS A 104 -6.39 -14.56 4.34
C HIS A 104 -6.29 -15.57 3.19
N GLU A 105 -6.79 -16.81 3.28
CA GLU A 105 -6.86 -17.73 2.12
C GLU A 105 -7.80 -17.23 1.01
N PHE A 106 -8.78 -16.41 1.39
CA PHE A 106 -9.75 -15.77 0.48
C PHE A 106 -10.13 -14.37 1.00
N VAL A 107 -10.81 -13.62 0.16
CA VAL A 107 -11.33 -12.30 0.54
C VAL A 107 -12.46 -12.47 1.55
N VAL A 108 -12.27 -11.90 2.75
CA VAL A 108 -13.25 -11.96 3.85
C VAL A 108 -14.19 -10.78 3.82
N ASN A 109 -13.63 -9.59 3.74
CA ASN A 109 -14.40 -8.34 3.73
C ASN A 109 -13.90 -7.43 2.63
N ARG A 110 -14.83 -6.67 2.05
CA ARG A 110 -14.49 -5.70 1.03
C ARG A 110 -15.40 -4.50 1.10
N ILE A 111 -14.80 -3.33 0.92
CA ILE A 111 -15.47 -2.07 0.64
C ILE A 111 -14.81 -1.40 -0.56
N ASP A 112 -15.63 -0.98 -1.52
CA ASP A 112 -15.15 -0.30 -2.73
C ASP A 112 -14.66 1.10 -2.42
N PRO A 113 -13.70 1.65 -3.22
CA PRO A 113 -13.19 2.99 -3.00
C PRO A 113 -14.29 4.05 -3.08
N LYS A 114 -14.41 4.81 -2.00
CA LYS A 114 -15.28 5.98 -1.89
C LYS A 114 -14.56 7.08 -1.12
N GLY A 115 -14.96 8.33 -1.35
CA GLY A 115 -14.50 9.50 -0.63
C GLY A 115 -15.49 9.98 0.43
N GLY A 116 -15.06 10.97 1.21
CA GLY A 116 -15.90 11.69 2.18
C GLY A 116 -15.79 11.19 3.62
N GLN A 117 -16.07 12.11 4.56
CA GLN A 117 -15.86 11.87 6.00
C GLN A 117 -16.77 10.78 6.59
N HIS A 118 -18.02 10.67 6.15
CA HIS A 118 -18.92 9.60 6.59
C HIS A 118 -18.46 8.21 6.16
N TYR A 119 -17.78 8.14 5.03
CA TYR A 119 -17.24 6.89 4.53
C TYR A 119 -16.09 6.38 5.41
N TRP A 120 -15.28 7.30 5.97
CA TRP A 120 -14.17 6.93 6.83
C TRP A 120 -14.61 6.19 8.10
N GLN A 121 -15.73 6.56 8.69
CA GLN A 121 -16.29 5.83 9.83
C GLN A 121 -16.61 4.37 9.48
N LYS A 122 -17.21 4.14 8.30
CA LYS A 122 -17.47 2.79 7.79
C LYS A 122 -16.17 2.02 7.56
N PHE A 123 -15.17 2.69 6.98
CA PHE A 123 -13.83 2.11 6.76
C PHE A 123 -13.21 1.64 8.08
N LEU A 124 -13.24 2.46 9.13
CA LEU A 124 -12.73 2.12 10.45
C LEU A 124 -13.49 0.93 11.08
N GLN A 125 -14.81 0.86 10.92
CA GLN A 125 -15.59 -0.28 11.42
C GLN A 125 -15.11 -1.58 10.78
N HIS A 126 -14.87 -1.60 9.47
CA HIS A 126 -14.33 -2.79 8.79
C HIS A 126 -12.92 -3.13 9.27
N LEU A 127 -12.05 -2.14 9.51
CA LEU A 127 -10.71 -2.39 10.08
C LEU A 127 -10.80 -3.06 11.46
N VAL A 128 -11.59 -2.51 12.36
CA VAL A 128 -11.71 -3.00 13.75
C VAL A 128 -12.33 -4.40 13.81
N THR A 129 -13.21 -4.74 12.87
CA THR A 129 -13.84 -6.07 12.81
C THR A 129 -12.96 -7.13 12.15
N SER A 130 -11.91 -6.73 11.44
CA SER A 130 -10.96 -7.66 10.81
C SER A 130 -10.13 -8.38 11.89
N ARG A 131 -10.36 -9.69 12.04
CA ARG A 131 -9.68 -10.53 13.04
C ARG A 131 -8.74 -11.50 12.34
N PRO A 132 -7.52 -11.74 12.87
CA PRO A 132 -6.59 -12.72 12.32
C PRO A 132 -7.18 -14.13 12.36
N GLN A 133 -7.11 -14.82 11.21
CA GLN A 133 -7.52 -16.20 11.06
C GLN A 133 -7.02 -16.81 9.75
N GLY A 134 -6.96 -18.14 9.69
CA GLY A 134 -6.62 -18.89 8.47
C GLY A 134 -5.16 -18.76 8.05
N LYS A 135 -4.85 -19.34 6.91
CA LYS A 135 -3.53 -19.24 6.27
C LYS A 135 -3.46 -18.06 5.32
N THR A 136 -2.27 -17.63 5.00
CA THR A 136 -2.07 -16.54 4.03
C THR A 136 -2.20 -17.04 2.58
N SER A 137 -2.99 -16.36 1.75
CA SER A 137 -3.02 -16.53 0.29
C SER A 137 -3.17 -15.18 -0.40
N ILE A 138 -2.05 -14.52 -0.60
CA ILE A 138 -1.99 -13.19 -1.24
C ILE A 138 -2.49 -13.26 -2.69
N ASP A 139 -2.21 -14.35 -3.39
CA ASP A 139 -2.60 -14.55 -4.80
C ASP A 139 -4.11 -14.43 -5.00
N SER A 140 -4.89 -15.04 -4.09
CA SER A 140 -6.35 -14.97 -4.12
C SER A 140 -6.86 -13.52 -4.00
N ALA A 141 -6.33 -12.78 -3.03
CA ALA A 141 -6.71 -11.38 -2.79
C ALA A 141 -6.29 -10.46 -3.94
N LEU A 142 -5.06 -10.60 -4.42
CA LEU A 142 -4.55 -9.81 -5.54
C LEU A 142 -5.32 -10.07 -6.84
N ASN A 143 -5.67 -11.33 -7.13
CA ASN A 143 -6.47 -11.69 -8.30
C ASN A 143 -7.90 -11.14 -8.20
N ASP A 144 -8.55 -11.20 -7.02
CA ASP A 144 -9.87 -10.59 -6.82
C ASP A 144 -9.82 -9.09 -7.07
N VAL A 145 -8.85 -8.40 -6.51
CA VAL A 145 -8.69 -6.96 -6.72
C VAL A 145 -8.37 -6.66 -8.19
N ALA A 146 -7.42 -7.38 -8.80
CA ALA A 146 -7.04 -7.19 -10.20
C ALA A 146 -8.25 -7.31 -11.15
N SER A 147 -9.13 -8.29 -10.91
CA SER A 147 -10.33 -8.50 -11.73
C SER A 147 -11.33 -7.33 -11.69
N ARG A 148 -11.25 -6.46 -10.70
CA ARG A 148 -12.20 -5.39 -10.41
C ARG A 148 -11.64 -3.99 -10.59
N LEU A 149 -10.33 -3.87 -10.77
CA LEU A 149 -9.68 -2.58 -11.02
C LEU A 149 -9.87 -2.15 -12.48
N ASN A 150 -11.04 -1.55 -12.77
CA ASN A 150 -11.38 -1.05 -14.11
C ASN A 150 -10.70 0.27 -14.49
N ARG A 151 -10.02 0.93 -13.54
CA ARG A 151 -9.31 2.20 -13.73
C ARG A 151 -7.99 2.17 -12.98
N LYS A 152 -6.99 2.82 -13.54
CA LYS A 152 -5.69 3.00 -12.90
C LYS A 152 -5.87 3.64 -11.52
N GLY A 153 -5.12 3.14 -10.54
CA GLY A 153 -5.22 3.59 -9.15
C GLY A 153 -4.03 3.09 -8.34
N LEU A 154 -4.06 3.34 -7.04
CA LEU A 154 -3.05 2.91 -6.09
C LEU A 154 -3.51 1.63 -5.37
N VAL A 155 -2.68 0.60 -5.39
CA VAL A 155 -2.86 -0.62 -4.61
C VAL A 155 -1.83 -0.62 -3.47
N ILE A 156 -2.30 -0.72 -2.24
CA ILE A 156 -1.45 -0.76 -1.04
C ILE A 156 -1.64 -2.12 -0.39
N LEU A 157 -0.62 -2.96 -0.42
CA LEU A 157 -0.59 -4.25 0.26
C LEU A 157 0.07 -4.08 1.64
N ILE A 158 -0.58 -4.55 2.70
CA ILE A 158 -0.06 -4.57 4.08
C ILE A 158 -0.12 -6.02 4.56
N SER A 159 1.04 -6.68 4.69
CA SER A 159 1.17 -8.10 5.01
C SER A 159 2.55 -8.37 5.61
N ASP A 160 2.71 -9.50 6.28
CA ASP A 160 4.02 -10.05 6.68
C ASP A 160 4.67 -10.90 5.58
N LEU A 161 3.98 -11.07 4.43
CA LEU A 161 4.48 -11.76 3.24
C LEU A 161 5.05 -13.17 3.51
N LEU A 162 4.53 -13.88 4.51
CA LEU A 162 4.90 -15.27 4.81
C LEU A 162 4.27 -16.24 3.79
N VAL A 163 4.60 -16.05 2.51
CA VAL A 163 4.10 -16.83 1.36
C VAL A 163 5.23 -17.08 0.38
N ASP A 164 5.00 -18.01 -0.57
CA ASP A 164 5.91 -18.15 -1.71
C ASP A 164 5.99 -16.84 -2.50
N PRO A 165 7.19 -16.24 -2.64
CA PRO A 165 7.33 -14.94 -3.28
C PRO A 165 6.98 -14.93 -4.77
N GLU A 166 7.12 -16.05 -5.47
CA GLU A 166 7.05 -16.11 -6.95
C GLU A 166 5.65 -15.74 -7.46
N GLY A 167 4.61 -16.38 -6.88
CA GLY A 167 3.21 -16.14 -7.25
C GLY A 167 2.80 -14.70 -7.03
N ALA A 168 2.99 -14.21 -5.80
CA ALA A 168 2.62 -12.86 -5.41
C ALA A 168 3.36 -11.77 -6.22
N ARG A 169 4.67 -11.93 -6.45
CA ARG A 169 5.46 -11.02 -7.29
C ARG A 169 4.95 -10.94 -8.73
N LYS A 170 4.58 -12.09 -9.31
CA LYS A 170 4.03 -12.14 -10.67
C LYS A 170 2.74 -11.32 -10.80
N ILE A 171 1.84 -11.44 -9.85
CA ILE A 171 0.56 -10.72 -9.87
C ILE A 171 0.79 -9.21 -9.64
N LEU A 172 1.63 -8.84 -8.66
CA LEU A 172 1.98 -7.44 -8.41
C LEU A 172 2.61 -6.77 -9.65
N ARG A 173 3.52 -7.45 -10.34
CA ARG A 173 4.11 -6.98 -11.60
C ARG A 173 3.07 -6.82 -12.71
N SER A 174 2.12 -7.77 -12.81
CA SER A 174 1.01 -7.68 -13.77
C SER A 174 0.15 -6.45 -13.52
N LEU A 175 -0.24 -6.18 -12.27
CA LEU A 175 -0.98 -4.97 -11.89
C LEU A 175 -0.20 -3.69 -12.21
N ARG A 176 1.10 -3.70 -11.94
CA ARG A 176 1.97 -2.57 -12.29
C ARG A 176 2.03 -2.32 -13.80
N HIS A 177 2.09 -3.40 -14.58
CA HIS A 177 2.10 -3.33 -16.05
C HIS A 177 0.77 -2.80 -16.62
N GLN A 178 -0.34 -3.05 -15.93
CA GLN A 178 -1.66 -2.49 -16.25
C GLN A 178 -1.75 -0.98 -15.92
N GLY A 179 -0.71 -0.41 -15.32
CA GLY A 179 -0.60 1.02 -15.02
C GLY A 179 -1.08 1.41 -13.63
N HIS A 180 -1.26 0.44 -12.72
CA HIS A 180 -1.52 0.74 -11.30
C HIS A 180 -0.22 1.14 -10.59
N GLU A 181 -0.32 2.09 -9.67
CA GLU A 181 0.73 2.33 -8.68
C GLU A 181 0.61 1.25 -7.60
N ILE A 182 1.74 0.70 -7.16
CA ILE A 182 1.75 -0.38 -6.16
C ILE A 182 2.72 -0.03 -5.06
N MET A 183 2.24 -0.16 -3.83
CA MET A 183 3.03 -0.02 -2.62
C MET A 183 2.83 -1.23 -1.73
N VAL A 184 3.92 -1.80 -1.25
CA VAL A 184 3.93 -2.96 -0.38
C VAL A 184 4.56 -2.57 0.96
N PHE A 185 3.79 -2.66 2.02
CA PHE A 185 4.27 -2.55 3.39
C PHE A 185 4.46 -3.97 3.94
N HIS A 186 5.71 -4.39 4.00
CA HIS A 186 6.10 -5.66 4.58
C HIS A 186 6.33 -5.49 6.08
N LEU A 187 5.42 -6.01 6.88
CA LEU A 187 5.50 -5.95 8.34
C LEU A 187 6.34 -7.10 8.87
N VAL A 188 7.31 -6.78 9.70
CA VAL A 188 8.21 -7.75 10.33
C VAL A 188 8.32 -7.44 11.81
N ASP A 189 8.10 -8.43 12.65
CA ASP A 189 8.36 -8.27 14.09
C ASP A 189 9.87 -8.42 14.37
N PRO A 190 10.45 -7.70 15.34
CA PRO A 190 11.86 -7.86 15.71
C PRO A 190 12.27 -9.29 15.98
N GLY A 191 11.42 -10.08 16.61
CA GLY A 191 11.68 -11.49 16.88
C GLY A 191 11.69 -12.38 15.63
N GLU A 192 11.06 -11.94 14.56
CA GLU A 192 11.16 -12.61 13.23
C GLU A 192 12.47 -12.29 12.52
N ARG A 193 13.14 -11.21 12.87
CA ARG A 193 14.47 -10.89 12.33
C ARG A 193 15.58 -11.58 13.08
N GLU A 194 15.44 -11.62 14.41
CA GLU A 194 16.47 -12.15 15.30
C GLU A 194 15.79 -13.00 16.34
N LEU A 195 15.91 -14.32 16.27
CA LEU A 195 15.33 -15.20 17.28
C LEU A 195 15.68 -14.69 18.71
N PRO A 196 14.69 -14.17 19.48
CA PRO A 196 14.98 -13.48 20.74
C PRO A 196 15.35 -14.42 21.87
N ALA A 197 14.96 -15.69 21.78
CA ALA A 197 15.20 -16.71 22.80
C ALA A 197 16.69 -17.07 22.90
N THR A 198 17.08 -17.60 24.03
CA THR A 198 18.39 -18.19 24.30
C THR A 198 18.20 -19.61 24.80
N GLY A 199 19.11 -20.52 24.41
CA GLY A 199 18.99 -21.94 24.75
C GLY A 199 18.00 -22.68 23.84
N ASP A 200 17.35 -23.69 24.40
CA ASP A 200 16.36 -24.48 23.66
C ASP A 200 15.03 -23.74 23.58
N ALA A 201 14.46 -23.68 22.40
CA ALA A 201 13.18 -23.02 22.13
C ALA A 201 12.29 -23.91 21.25
N LEU A 202 10.98 -23.84 21.52
CA LEU A 202 9.95 -24.42 20.69
C LEU A 202 9.43 -23.35 19.73
N LEU A 203 9.76 -23.49 18.45
CA LEU A 203 9.18 -22.67 17.40
C LEU A 203 7.83 -23.25 16.99
N PHE A 204 6.82 -22.42 16.94
CA PHE A 204 5.45 -22.79 16.60
C PHE A 204 4.98 -21.99 15.40
N ASP A 205 4.51 -22.70 14.37
CA ASP A 205 3.87 -22.08 13.21
C ASP A 205 2.34 -21.95 13.46
N PRO A 206 1.79 -20.74 13.57
CA PRO A 206 0.37 -20.54 13.84
C PRO A 206 -0.54 -20.95 12.67
N GLU A 207 -0.01 -21.10 11.46
CA GLU A 207 -0.78 -21.46 10.26
C GLU A 207 -0.82 -22.98 10.04
N THR A 208 0.31 -23.68 10.19
CA THR A 208 0.40 -25.14 10.00
C THR A 208 0.23 -25.93 11.30
N ARG A 209 0.42 -25.26 12.46
CA ARG A 209 0.48 -25.84 13.80
C ARG A 209 1.66 -26.79 14.00
N GLU A 210 2.66 -26.69 13.15
CA GLU A 210 3.89 -27.45 13.31
C GLU A 210 4.74 -26.86 14.43
N GLU A 211 5.43 -27.74 15.13
CA GLU A 211 6.32 -27.41 16.25
C GLU A 211 7.72 -27.92 15.93
N LEU A 212 8.72 -27.08 16.14
CA LEU A 212 10.12 -27.41 15.94
C LEU A 212 10.94 -27.04 17.16
N ASN A 213 11.54 -28.05 17.81
CA ASN A 213 12.50 -27.84 18.89
C ASN A 213 13.87 -27.49 18.31
N VAL A 214 14.42 -26.36 18.66
CA VAL A 214 15.73 -25.90 18.19
C VAL A 214 16.57 -25.34 19.36
N ASN A 215 17.89 -25.57 19.27
CA ASN A 215 18.80 -24.76 20.08
C ASN A 215 19.04 -23.43 19.32
N VAL A 216 18.61 -22.34 19.93
CA VAL A 216 18.64 -21.02 19.26
C VAL A 216 20.06 -20.57 18.94
N ALA A 217 21.05 -20.92 19.78
CA ALA A 217 22.45 -20.55 19.53
C ALA A 217 22.98 -21.17 18.23
N ASP A 218 22.58 -22.42 17.93
CA ASP A 218 23.05 -23.14 16.75
C ASP A 218 22.43 -22.63 15.45
N VAL A 219 21.18 -22.16 15.50
CA VAL A 219 20.43 -21.79 14.28
C VAL A 219 20.38 -20.29 14.02
N ARG A 220 20.67 -19.44 15.01
CA ARG A 220 20.47 -17.98 14.95
C ARG A 220 21.16 -17.31 13.76
N VAL A 221 22.39 -17.68 13.46
CA VAL A 221 23.15 -17.06 12.36
C VAL A 221 22.52 -17.43 11.03
N ALA A 222 22.29 -18.74 10.79
CA ALA A 222 21.67 -19.21 9.56
C ALA A 222 20.23 -18.66 9.39
N TYR A 223 19.46 -18.58 10.47
CA TYR A 223 18.12 -18.01 10.45
C TYR A 223 18.15 -16.53 10.05
N ARG A 224 19.03 -15.72 10.66
CA ARG A 224 19.15 -14.30 10.32
C ARG A 224 19.58 -14.07 8.88
N GLU A 225 20.49 -14.91 8.38
CA GLU A 225 20.91 -14.87 6.97
C GLU A 225 19.74 -15.22 6.04
N ALA A 226 18.97 -16.26 6.35
CA ALA A 226 17.80 -16.66 5.56
C ALA A 226 16.72 -15.57 5.52
N VAL A 227 16.41 -14.97 6.68
CA VAL A 227 15.46 -13.83 6.73
C VAL A 227 15.99 -12.65 5.91
N GLY A 228 17.27 -12.31 6.06
CA GLY A 228 17.90 -11.24 5.28
C GLY A 228 17.82 -11.50 3.77
N GLN A 229 18.09 -12.72 3.33
CA GLN A 229 17.96 -13.15 1.92
C GLN A 229 16.52 -13.01 1.42
N THR A 230 15.55 -13.47 2.19
CA THR A 230 14.11 -13.36 1.84
C THR A 230 13.67 -11.90 1.67
N LEU A 231 14.05 -11.02 2.59
CA LEU A 231 13.74 -9.58 2.49
C LEU A 231 14.41 -8.96 1.26
N GLU A 232 15.63 -9.33 0.98
CA GLU A 232 16.37 -8.86 -0.21
C GLU A 232 15.76 -9.39 -1.51
N GLU A 233 15.32 -10.64 -1.54
CA GLU A 233 14.61 -11.23 -2.68
C GLU A 233 13.29 -10.51 -2.98
N TRP A 234 12.51 -10.15 -1.96
CA TRP A 234 11.33 -9.34 -2.13
C TRP A 234 11.67 -7.98 -2.72
N TYR A 235 12.66 -7.28 -2.17
CA TYR A 235 13.11 -5.98 -2.66
C TYR A 235 13.57 -6.05 -4.12
N LYS A 236 14.51 -6.93 -4.44
CA LYS A 236 15.05 -7.14 -5.80
C LYS A 236 13.98 -7.61 -6.79
N GLY A 237 12.97 -8.31 -6.29
CA GLY A 237 11.87 -8.79 -7.11
C GLY A 237 10.84 -7.74 -7.48
N LEU A 238 10.74 -6.62 -6.76
CA LEU A 238 9.71 -5.60 -6.92
C LEU A 238 10.24 -4.24 -7.38
N GLU A 239 11.36 -3.78 -6.83
CA GLU A 239 11.93 -2.45 -7.10
C GLU A 239 12.22 -2.18 -8.59
N PRO A 240 12.83 -3.12 -9.38
CA PRO A 240 13.10 -2.88 -10.80
C PRO A 240 11.83 -2.65 -11.65
N PHE A 241 10.68 -3.05 -11.16
CA PHE A 241 9.38 -2.85 -11.82
C PHE A 241 8.68 -1.57 -11.38
N GLY A 242 9.33 -0.73 -10.55
CA GLY A 242 8.75 0.49 -10.01
C GLY A 242 7.62 0.21 -9.01
N ILE A 243 7.68 -0.92 -8.32
CA ILE A 243 6.80 -1.26 -7.20
C ILE A 243 7.48 -0.81 -5.91
N ASP A 244 6.76 -0.03 -5.11
CA ASP A 244 7.25 0.50 -3.87
C ASP A 244 7.20 -0.55 -2.77
N TYR A 245 8.35 -1.03 -2.35
CA TYR A 245 8.47 -2.00 -1.27
C TYR A 245 9.17 -1.38 -0.06
N VAL A 246 8.53 -1.47 1.09
CA VAL A 246 9.02 -0.92 2.36
C VAL A 246 8.88 -1.96 3.45
N THR A 247 9.98 -2.38 4.05
CA THR A 247 9.97 -3.20 5.26
C THR A 247 9.76 -2.31 6.49
N ILE A 248 8.81 -2.66 7.33
CA ILE A 248 8.46 -1.93 8.55
C ILE A 248 8.51 -2.89 9.73
N GLY A 249 9.34 -2.56 10.73
CA GLY A 249 9.33 -3.27 12.00
C GLY A 249 8.17 -2.83 12.88
N THR A 250 7.57 -3.75 13.62
CA THR A 250 6.48 -3.42 14.57
C THR A 250 6.92 -2.51 15.72
N GLU A 251 8.22 -2.42 15.98
CA GLU A 251 8.85 -1.47 16.90
C GLU A 251 8.92 -0.04 16.36
N THR A 252 8.78 0.12 15.05
CA THR A 252 8.86 1.43 14.39
C THR A 252 7.62 2.26 14.71
N SER A 253 7.79 3.53 15.06
CA SER A 253 6.63 4.40 15.28
C SER A 253 5.82 4.61 13.98
N LEU A 254 4.49 4.61 14.10
CA LEU A 254 3.61 4.85 12.94
C LEU A 254 3.93 6.16 12.21
N SER A 255 4.36 7.20 12.96
CA SER A 255 4.75 8.49 12.36
C SER A 255 5.98 8.38 11.46
N GLN A 256 6.90 7.47 11.76
CA GLN A 256 8.09 7.24 10.93
C GLN A 256 7.72 6.45 9.66
N SER A 257 6.87 5.44 9.79
CA SER A 257 6.37 4.66 8.64
C SER A 257 5.54 5.52 7.67
N LEU A 258 4.71 6.43 8.22
CA LEU A 258 3.96 7.40 7.41
C LEU A 258 4.86 8.43 6.71
N ARG A 259 5.97 8.86 7.33
CA ARG A 259 6.94 9.73 6.66
C ARG A 259 7.54 9.05 5.42
N HIS A 260 7.81 7.76 5.48
CA HIS A 260 8.27 6.99 4.33
C HIS A 260 7.24 7.03 3.19
N TYR A 261 5.99 6.77 3.51
CA TYR A 261 4.87 6.88 2.56
C TYR A 261 4.80 8.29 1.94
N LEU A 262 4.77 9.33 2.77
CA LEU A 262 4.65 10.72 2.30
C LEU A 262 5.85 11.17 1.47
N HIS A 263 7.08 10.80 1.86
CA HIS A 263 8.28 11.15 1.12
C HIS A 263 8.29 10.53 -0.28
N LYS A 264 7.80 9.30 -0.42
CA LYS A 264 7.71 8.65 -1.71
C LYS A 264 6.61 9.27 -2.57
N ARG A 265 5.46 9.59 -1.99
CA ARG A 265 4.36 10.29 -2.68
C ARG A 265 4.76 11.68 -3.15
N SER A 266 5.54 12.43 -2.38
CA SER A 266 6.02 13.77 -2.78
C SER A 266 7.00 13.78 -3.97
N ARG A 267 7.56 12.63 -4.33
CA ARG A 267 8.44 12.47 -5.50
C ARG A 267 7.69 12.07 -6.78
N LEU A 268 6.44 11.65 -6.64
CA LEU A 268 5.58 11.20 -7.75
C LEU A 268 4.63 12.32 -8.23
N GLY A 269 4.52 13.42 -7.48
CA GLY A 269 3.82 14.65 -7.84
C GLY A 269 4.79 15.77 -8.07
#